data_8e84f1193027fd810cf8f56067775153
#
_entry.id   8e84f1193027fd810cf8f56067775153
#
_cell.length_a   1.000
_cell.length_b   1.000
_cell.length_c   1.000
_cell.angle_alpha   90.00
_cell.angle_beta   90.00
_cell.angle_gamma   90.00
#
_symmetry.space_group_name_H-M   'P 1'
#
loop_
_entity.id
_entity.type
_entity.pdbx_description
1 polymer ?
#
loop_
_entity_poly.entity_id
_entity_poly.type
_entity_poly.pdbx_seq_one_letter_code
_entity_poly.pdbx_strand_id
1 'polypeptide(L)'
;LSVSWRPTDRLHAYATIPRGLKTGGFNEQSFSDLITTAQQQALQAQISGRGGFDSSTIASATTYKPEHSWSYELGARYALPSAGLELSSSVYLMQVRDLQLTRFVASGAGRMVGNAGSSRTLGFELSATQRLWSSLRAHLNYSLTDARFTEETAAAKKGNFVPFIPRHTYSLMISANEPLSRHLRLLGEVEYSGLGEIYWREDNTTRESLQSTLRARLGLSYDRYTLALWGANLTDNSYTVFQAASPLGRLFQTSAPRTLGVDLSVKF
;
A
#
# COMPACT_ATOMS: atom_id res chain seq x y z
N LEU A 1 -2.76 -17.78 16.48
CA LEU A 1 -1.65 -18.47 17.14
C LEU A 1 -0.38 -17.65 16.91
N SER A 2 0.43 -17.49 17.99
CA SER A 2 1.74 -16.83 17.91
C SER A 2 2.72 -17.58 18.80
N VAL A 3 3.92 -17.80 18.28
CA VAL A 3 5.05 -18.40 19.01
C VAL A 3 6.24 -17.48 18.83
N SER A 4 6.98 -17.24 19.91
CA SER A 4 8.22 -16.48 19.88
C SER A 4 9.34 -17.24 20.58
N TRP A 5 10.56 -17.04 20.08
CA TRP A 5 11.76 -17.70 20.58
C TRP A 5 12.91 -16.70 20.65
N ARG A 6 13.57 -16.61 21.78
CA ARG A 6 14.71 -15.73 22.04
C ARG A 6 15.92 -16.57 22.50
N PRO A 7 16.69 -17.14 21.57
CA PRO A 7 17.86 -17.96 21.93
C PRO A 7 18.98 -17.13 22.54
N THR A 8 19.02 -15.85 22.25
CA THR A 8 19.99 -14.90 22.83
C THR A 8 19.32 -13.53 23.01
N ASP A 9 19.94 -12.62 23.76
CA ASP A 9 19.49 -11.22 23.89
C ASP A 9 19.52 -10.44 22.58
N ARG A 10 20.20 -10.98 21.56
CA ARG A 10 20.40 -10.35 20.26
C ARG A 10 19.45 -10.86 19.17
N LEU A 11 18.92 -12.07 19.33
CA LEU A 11 18.09 -12.72 18.33
C LEU A 11 16.70 -13.04 18.89
N HIS A 12 15.68 -12.55 18.20
CA HIS A 12 14.29 -12.87 18.44
C HIS A 12 13.68 -13.38 17.15
N ALA A 13 13.23 -14.63 17.13
CA ALA A 13 12.46 -15.23 16.05
C ALA A 13 10.99 -15.41 16.47
N TYR A 14 10.08 -15.35 15.52
CA TYR A 14 8.66 -15.55 15.76
C TYR A 14 7.98 -16.23 14.57
N ALA A 15 6.88 -16.89 14.85
CA ALA A 15 5.94 -17.39 13.87
C ALA A 15 4.52 -17.02 14.28
N THR A 16 3.70 -16.55 13.35
CA THR A 16 2.31 -16.18 13.61
C THR A 16 1.37 -16.76 12.57
N ILE A 17 0.16 -17.11 13.01
CA ILE A 17 -0.94 -17.58 12.15
C ILE A 17 -2.22 -16.83 12.55
N PRO A 18 -2.37 -15.56 12.17
CA PRO A 18 -3.59 -14.81 12.37
C PRO A 18 -4.67 -15.19 11.36
N ARG A 19 -5.93 -15.06 11.77
CA ARG A 19 -7.09 -15.06 10.92
C ARG A 19 -7.68 -13.66 10.87
N GLY A 20 -7.94 -13.14 9.68
CA GLY A 20 -8.58 -11.86 9.45
C GLY A 20 -10.01 -12.03 8.95
N LEU A 21 -10.86 -11.08 9.32
CA LEU A 21 -12.22 -10.92 8.83
C LEU A 21 -12.45 -9.45 8.50
N LYS A 22 -12.95 -9.19 7.30
CA LYS A 22 -13.48 -7.89 6.91
C LYS A 22 -14.97 -8.07 6.65
N THR A 23 -15.80 -7.33 7.35
CA THR A 23 -17.25 -7.50 7.30
C THR A 23 -17.79 -7.25 5.90
N GLY A 24 -18.82 -8.01 5.53
CA GLY A 24 -19.63 -7.71 4.37
C GLY A 24 -20.51 -6.48 4.61
N GLY A 25 -21.14 -6.02 3.57
CA GLY A 25 -21.99 -4.85 3.63
C GLY A 25 -22.79 -4.66 2.34
N PHE A 26 -23.24 -3.43 2.15
CA PHE A 26 -23.94 -3.01 0.96
C PHE A 26 -23.45 -1.65 0.48
N ASN A 27 -23.58 -1.40 -0.82
CA ASN A 27 -23.21 -0.14 -1.44
C ASN A 27 -24.40 0.84 -1.38
N GLU A 28 -24.17 2.03 -0.87
CA GLU A 28 -25.20 3.09 -0.70
C GLU A 28 -25.38 3.95 -1.96
N GLN A 29 -24.75 3.59 -3.06
CA GLN A 29 -24.79 4.36 -4.29
C GLN A 29 -26.11 4.21 -5.03
N SER A 30 -26.33 5.06 -6.03
CA SER A 30 -27.49 5.02 -6.91
C SER A 30 -27.69 3.63 -7.50
N PHE A 31 -28.89 3.12 -7.39
CA PHE A 31 -29.25 1.76 -7.83
C PHE A 31 -28.94 1.51 -9.31
N SER A 32 -29.12 2.52 -10.16
CA SER A 32 -28.81 2.44 -11.61
C SER A 32 -27.32 2.19 -11.88
N ASP A 33 -26.42 2.63 -10.99
CA ASP A 33 -24.99 2.50 -11.17
C ASP A 33 -24.46 1.12 -10.79
N LEU A 34 -25.22 0.34 -10.02
CA LEU A 34 -24.83 -0.95 -9.46
C LEU A 34 -25.28 -2.14 -10.32
N ILE A 35 -26.28 -1.94 -11.17
CA ILE A 35 -26.89 -3.00 -11.96
C ILE A 35 -26.23 -3.11 -13.34
N THR A 36 -25.84 -4.30 -13.73
CA THR A 36 -25.40 -4.57 -15.11
C THR A 36 -26.54 -4.39 -16.10
N THR A 37 -26.23 -4.15 -17.37
CA THR A 37 -27.26 -3.99 -18.42
C THR A 37 -28.26 -5.15 -18.46
N ALA A 38 -27.80 -6.39 -18.26
CA ALA A 38 -28.66 -7.56 -18.19
C ALA A 38 -29.63 -7.54 -17.00
N GLN A 39 -29.12 -7.14 -15.84
CA GLN A 39 -29.93 -6.98 -14.62
C GLN A 39 -30.89 -5.81 -14.75
N GLN A 40 -30.52 -4.71 -15.40
CA GLN A 40 -31.41 -3.59 -15.71
C GLN A 40 -32.58 -4.03 -16.64
N GLN A 41 -32.27 -4.81 -17.67
CA GLN A 41 -33.31 -5.35 -18.57
C GLN A 41 -34.25 -6.32 -17.86
N ALA A 42 -33.72 -7.21 -17.01
CA ALA A 42 -34.51 -8.11 -16.20
C ALA A 42 -35.45 -7.36 -15.23
N LEU A 43 -34.90 -6.35 -14.56
CA LEU A 43 -35.66 -5.48 -13.63
C LEU A 43 -36.76 -4.71 -14.38
N GLN A 44 -36.47 -4.16 -15.55
CA GLN A 44 -37.42 -3.44 -16.36
C GLN A 44 -38.59 -4.32 -16.88
N ALA A 45 -38.27 -5.59 -17.21
CA ALA A 45 -39.27 -6.60 -17.55
C ALA A 45 -40.19 -6.93 -16.37
N GLN A 46 -39.67 -7.00 -15.18
CA GLN A 46 -40.44 -7.21 -13.93
C GLN A 46 -41.34 -6.01 -13.60
N ILE A 47 -40.79 -4.78 -13.64
CA ILE A 47 -41.56 -3.54 -13.40
C ILE A 47 -42.68 -3.36 -14.42
N SER A 48 -42.48 -3.81 -15.66
CA SER A 48 -43.46 -3.73 -16.73
C SER A 48 -44.61 -4.81 -16.63
N GLY A 49 -44.69 -5.51 -15.51
CA GLY A 49 -45.75 -6.50 -15.24
C GLY A 49 -45.57 -7.83 -15.96
N ARG A 50 -44.41 -8.08 -16.55
CA ARG A 50 -44.07 -9.36 -17.24
C ARG A 50 -43.34 -10.37 -16.32
N GLY A 51 -43.22 -10.07 -15.05
CA GLY A 51 -42.61 -10.92 -14.00
C GLY A 51 -42.75 -10.27 -12.62
N GLY A 52 -42.68 -11.06 -11.56
CA GLY A 52 -42.71 -10.55 -10.20
C GLY A 52 -41.43 -9.73 -9.82
N PHE A 53 -41.57 -8.77 -8.92
CA PHE A 53 -40.43 -8.05 -8.40
C PHE A 53 -39.54 -8.98 -7.55
N ASP A 54 -38.34 -9.29 -8.00
CA ASP A 54 -37.42 -10.16 -7.29
C ASP A 54 -36.41 -9.30 -6.50
N SER A 55 -36.66 -9.17 -5.19
CA SER A 55 -35.79 -8.45 -4.26
C SER A 55 -34.38 -9.09 -4.14
N SER A 56 -34.23 -10.37 -4.50
CA SER A 56 -32.94 -11.06 -4.45
C SER A 56 -31.97 -10.53 -5.50
N THR A 57 -32.47 -10.11 -6.66
CA THR A 57 -31.66 -9.47 -7.72
C THR A 57 -31.07 -8.15 -7.25
N ILE A 58 -31.86 -7.34 -6.54
CA ILE A 58 -31.38 -6.08 -5.96
C ILE A 58 -30.34 -6.34 -4.88
N ALA A 59 -30.64 -7.25 -3.95
CA ALA A 59 -29.72 -7.60 -2.89
C ALA A 59 -28.38 -8.10 -3.44
N SER A 60 -28.39 -8.96 -4.47
CA SER A 60 -27.15 -9.48 -5.07
C SER A 60 -26.33 -8.42 -5.80
N ALA A 61 -26.97 -7.36 -6.33
CA ALA A 61 -26.29 -6.27 -7.01
C ALA A 61 -25.71 -5.22 -6.06
N THR A 62 -26.31 -5.07 -4.87
CA THR A 62 -25.95 -4.02 -3.92
C THR A 62 -25.10 -4.50 -2.76
N THR A 63 -25.10 -5.80 -2.45
CA THR A 63 -24.36 -6.36 -1.29
C THR A 63 -23.03 -6.97 -1.69
N TYR A 64 -22.12 -7.06 -0.72
CA TYR A 64 -20.88 -7.80 -0.84
C TYR A 64 -20.64 -8.67 0.40
N LYS A 65 -20.04 -9.83 0.19
CA LYS A 65 -19.78 -10.84 1.22
C LYS A 65 -18.64 -10.43 2.11
N PRO A 66 -18.56 -10.95 3.36
CA PRO A 66 -17.39 -10.83 4.20
C PRO A 66 -16.13 -11.40 3.51
N GLU A 67 -15.01 -10.71 3.65
CA GLU A 67 -13.70 -11.20 3.25
C GLU A 67 -13.06 -11.94 4.41
N HIS A 68 -12.47 -13.10 4.14
CA HIS A 68 -11.77 -13.92 5.12
C HIS A 68 -10.32 -14.11 4.71
N SER A 69 -9.40 -13.96 5.64
CA SER A 69 -7.98 -14.19 5.39
C SER A 69 -7.33 -15.07 6.43
N TRP A 70 -6.35 -15.84 5.99
CA TRP A 70 -5.36 -16.53 6.81
C TRP A 70 -3.98 -16.04 6.40
N SER A 71 -3.17 -15.68 7.38
CA SER A 71 -1.77 -15.33 7.16
C SER A 71 -0.87 -16.28 7.93
N TYR A 72 0.25 -16.65 7.32
CA TYR A 72 1.31 -17.46 7.91
C TYR A 72 2.58 -16.66 7.78
N GLU A 73 3.15 -16.23 8.89
CA GLU A 73 4.33 -15.39 8.90
C GLU A 73 5.42 -16.00 9.78
N LEU A 74 6.64 -15.95 9.26
CA LEU A 74 7.87 -16.28 9.99
C LEU A 74 8.80 -15.08 9.90
N GLY A 75 9.28 -14.59 11.05
CA GLY A 75 10.16 -13.44 11.09
C GLY A 75 11.25 -13.56 12.14
N ALA A 76 12.28 -12.74 11.97
CA ALA A 76 13.39 -12.63 12.90
C ALA A 76 13.84 -11.18 13.04
N ARG A 77 14.29 -10.84 14.25
CA ARG A 77 14.95 -9.57 14.58
C ARG A 77 16.31 -9.87 15.19
N TYR A 78 17.30 -9.17 14.71
CA TYR A 78 18.65 -9.28 15.20
C TYR A 78 19.19 -7.90 15.55
N ALA A 79 19.77 -7.77 16.74
CA ALA A 79 20.39 -6.53 17.18
C ALA A 79 21.83 -6.78 17.62
N LEU A 80 22.78 -5.99 17.09
CA LEU A 80 24.18 -5.99 17.49
C LEU A 80 24.58 -4.59 17.95
N PRO A 81 24.32 -4.21 19.22
CA PRO A 81 24.52 -2.85 19.72
C PRO A 81 25.97 -2.36 19.59
N SER A 82 26.95 -3.26 19.73
CA SER A 82 28.38 -2.95 19.58
C SER A 82 28.75 -2.46 18.18
N ALA A 83 28.08 -2.97 17.15
CA ALA A 83 28.23 -2.52 15.77
C ALA A 83 27.19 -1.46 15.36
N GLY A 84 26.19 -1.18 16.22
CA GLY A 84 25.09 -0.29 15.90
C GLY A 84 24.19 -0.82 14.77
N LEU A 85 24.06 -2.16 14.66
CA LEU A 85 23.24 -2.84 13.65
C LEU A 85 21.96 -3.35 14.27
N GLU A 86 20.83 -3.04 13.63
CA GLU A 86 19.52 -3.63 13.86
C GLU A 86 18.97 -4.15 12.52
N LEU A 87 18.53 -5.41 12.51
CA LEU A 87 18.00 -6.08 11.34
C LEU A 87 16.66 -6.73 11.69
N SER A 88 15.66 -6.57 10.84
CA SER A 88 14.38 -7.25 10.94
C SER A 88 14.03 -7.81 9.57
N SER A 89 13.61 -9.08 9.51
CA SER A 89 13.19 -9.72 8.26
C SER A 89 12.02 -10.63 8.53
N SER A 90 11.07 -10.70 7.59
CA SER A 90 9.98 -11.66 7.61
C SER A 90 9.65 -12.18 6.23
N VAL A 91 9.08 -13.38 6.19
CA VAL A 91 8.40 -13.95 5.03
C VAL A 91 6.98 -14.29 5.43
N TYR A 92 6.04 -14.07 4.52
CA TYR A 92 4.65 -14.39 4.81
C TYR A 92 3.91 -14.93 3.59
N LEU A 93 2.92 -15.76 3.89
CA LEU A 93 1.94 -16.25 2.94
C LEU A 93 0.56 -15.88 3.45
N MET A 94 -0.19 -15.08 2.69
CA MET A 94 -1.58 -14.73 3.00
C MET A 94 -2.51 -15.32 1.95
N GLN A 95 -3.61 -15.92 2.39
CA GLN A 95 -4.68 -16.44 1.55
C GLN A 95 -5.96 -15.69 1.89
N VAL A 96 -6.61 -15.15 0.87
CA VAL A 96 -7.84 -14.36 1.01
C VAL A 96 -8.94 -15.02 0.20
N ARG A 97 -10.12 -15.15 0.79
CA ARG A 97 -11.36 -15.58 0.15
C ARG A 97 -12.36 -14.44 0.14
N ASP A 98 -13.14 -14.36 -0.93
CA ASP A 98 -14.11 -13.28 -1.15
C ASP A 98 -13.46 -11.88 -1.04
N LEU A 99 -12.27 -11.72 -1.66
CA LEU A 99 -11.48 -10.49 -1.66
C LEU A 99 -12.35 -9.28 -2.02
N GLN A 100 -12.41 -8.30 -1.15
CA GLN A 100 -13.16 -7.06 -1.38
C GLN A 100 -12.31 -6.04 -2.10
N LEU A 101 -12.71 -5.67 -3.31
CA LEU A 101 -12.08 -4.61 -4.09
C LEU A 101 -13.04 -3.46 -4.33
N THR A 102 -12.51 -2.24 -4.25
CA THR A 102 -13.23 -1.04 -4.67
C THR A 102 -13.08 -0.85 -6.17
N ARG A 103 -14.19 -0.73 -6.86
CA ARG A 103 -14.27 -0.46 -8.31
C ARG A 103 -15.01 0.85 -8.54
N PHE A 104 -14.69 1.52 -9.64
CA PHE A 104 -15.51 2.62 -10.10
C PHE A 104 -16.75 2.08 -10.80
N VAL A 105 -17.91 2.69 -10.55
CA VAL A 105 -19.14 2.35 -11.26
C VAL A 105 -19.05 2.79 -12.72
N ALA A 106 -19.85 2.16 -13.59
CA ALA A 106 -19.79 2.42 -15.03
C ALA A 106 -20.07 3.88 -15.41
N SER A 107 -20.88 4.59 -14.64
CA SER A 107 -21.11 6.04 -14.81
C SER A 107 -19.88 6.89 -14.51
N GLY A 108 -18.87 6.38 -13.79
CA GLY A 108 -17.72 7.11 -13.31
C GLY A 108 -18.01 8.06 -12.13
N ALA A 109 -19.26 8.14 -11.70
CA ALA A 109 -19.70 9.09 -10.67
C ALA A 109 -19.56 8.57 -9.24
N GLY A 110 -19.18 7.29 -9.04
CA GLY A 110 -19.08 6.71 -7.73
C GLY A 110 -18.15 5.51 -7.65
N ARG A 111 -18.06 4.94 -6.45
CA ARG A 111 -17.28 3.74 -6.15
C ARG A 111 -18.19 2.69 -5.53
N MET A 112 -17.92 1.44 -5.85
CA MET A 112 -18.59 0.29 -5.24
C MET A 112 -17.56 -0.70 -4.72
N VAL A 113 -17.89 -1.38 -3.64
CA VAL A 113 -17.14 -2.55 -3.17
C VAL A 113 -17.80 -3.80 -3.74
N GLY A 114 -17.01 -4.71 -4.24
CA GLY A 114 -17.46 -6.01 -4.70
C GLY A 114 -16.46 -7.10 -4.37
N ASN A 115 -16.91 -8.35 -4.34
CA ASN A 115 -16.01 -9.47 -4.14
C ASN A 115 -15.35 -9.82 -5.49
N ALA A 116 -14.04 -9.95 -5.48
CA ALA A 116 -13.21 -10.22 -6.64
C ALA A 116 -12.60 -11.63 -6.63
N GLY A 117 -13.28 -12.57 -5.96
CA GLY A 117 -12.83 -13.94 -5.85
C GLY A 117 -11.76 -14.12 -4.76
N SER A 118 -10.84 -15.05 -4.97
CA SER A 118 -9.82 -15.41 -4.00
C SER A 118 -8.42 -15.01 -4.47
N SER A 119 -7.54 -14.69 -3.51
CA SER A 119 -6.16 -14.33 -3.82
C SER A 119 -5.17 -14.99 -2.86
N ARG A 120 -3.92 -15.05 -3.30
CA ARG A 120 -2.77 -15.47 -2.51
C ARG A 120 -1.69 -14.40 -2.62
N THR A 121 -1.13 -14.03 -1.49
CA THR A 121 0.02 -13.11 -1.42
C THR A 121 1.18 -13.82 -0.78
N LEU A 122 2.32 -13.86 -1.47
CA LEU A 122 3.61 -14.25 -0.91
C LEU A 122 4.45 -12.98 -0.77
N GLY A 123 5.01 -12.76 0.41
CA GLY A 123 5.81 -11.58 0.66
C GLY A 123 7.08 -11.83 1.44
N PHE A 124 8.03 -10.93 1.25
CA PHE A 124 9.28 -10.83 1.99
C PHE A 124 9.47 -9.37 2.41
N GLU A 125 9.85 -9.15 3.66
CA GLU A 125 10.16 -7.84 4.19
C GLU A 125 11.54 -7.83 4.84
N LEU A 126 12.25 -6.74 4.66
CA LEU A 126 13.56 -6.48 5.25
C LEU A 126 13.62 -5.04 5.73
N SER A 127 14.03 -4.85 6.98
CA SER A 127 14.37 -3.55 7.54
C SER A 127 15.74 -3.64 8.19
N ALA A 128 16.61 -2.69 7.88
CA ALA A 128 17.94 -2.60 8.45
C ALA A 128 18.25 -1.18 8.90
N THR A 129 18.80 -1.05 10.09
CA THR A 129 19.36 0.22 10.59
C THR A 129 20.82 -0.03 10.95
N GLN A 130 21.71 0.79 10.38
CA GLN A 130 23.14 0.73 10.65
C GLN A 130 23.64 2.08 11.11
N ARG A 131 24.26 2.14 12.28
CA ARG A 131 25.04 3.29 12.71
C ARG A 131 26.42 3.23 12.02
N LEU A 132 26.64 4.15 11.08
CA LEU A 132 27.89 4.24 10.33
C LEU A 132 28.98 4.96 11.16
N TRP A 133 28.60 6.05 11.85
CA TRP A 133 29.40 6.81 12.80
C TRP A 133 28.54 7.25 13.98
N SER A 134 29.12 7.96 14.92
CA SER A 134 28.40 8.48 16.10
C SER A 134 27.19 9.33 15.74
N SER A 135 27.29 10.07 14.66
CA SER A 135 26.28 11.03 14.17
C SER A 135 25.57 10.61 12.89
N LEU A 136 26.01 9.53 12.22
CA LEU A 136 25.50 9.10 10.91
C LEU A 136 24.84 7.73 10.99
N ARG A 137 23.62 7.60 10.45
CA ARG A 137 22.88 6.35 10.38
C ARG A 137 22.34 6.12 8.96
N ALA A 138 22.32 4.87 8.56
CA ALA A 138 21.63 4.42 7.36
C ALA A 138 20.43 3.56 7.75
N HIS A 139 19.30 3.75 7.05
CA HIS A 139 18.09 2.98 7.20
C HIS A 139 17.70 2.44 5.83
N LEU A 140 17.51 1.14 5.75
CA LEU A 140 17.05 0.43 4.55
C LEU A 140 15.73 -0.26 4.89
N ASN A 141 14.72 -0.06 4.05
CA ASN A 141 13.52 -0.87 4.03
C ASN A 141 13.31 -1.42 2.62
N TYR A 142 12.92 -2.67 2.53
CA TYR A 142 12.60 -3.34 1.29
C TYR A 142 11.46 -4.32 1.51
N SER A 143 10.49 -4.34 0.60
CA SER A 143 9.43 -5.33 0.56
C SER A 143 9.25 -5.86 -0.86
N LEU A 144 9.09 -7.16 -0.97
CA LEU A 144 8.65 -7.88 -2.16
C LEU A 144 7.27 -8.48 -1.89
N THR A 145 6.29 -8.21 -2.76
CA THR A 145 4.92 -8.68 -2.61
C THR A 145 4.43 -9.29 -3.93
N ASP A 146 4.22 -10.60 -3.97
CA ASP A 146 3.60 -11.31 -5.09
C ASP A 146 2.16 -11.66 -4.72
N ALA A 147 1.22 -10.75 -5.03
CA ALA A 147 -0.20 -10.89 -4.76
C ALA A 147 -0.94 -11.26 -6.05
N ARG A 148 -1.57 -12.44 -6.10
CA ARG A 148 -2.22 -12.95 -7.31
C ARG A 148 -3.60 -13.52 -7.03
N PHE A 149 -4.49 -13.37 -8.00
CA PHE A 149 -5.76 -14.09 -8.02
C PHE A 149 -5.51 -15.60 -8.15
N THR A 150 -6.23 -16.40 -7.35
CA THR A 150 -6.13 -17.87 -7.35
C THR A 150 -7.23 -18.55 -8.13
N GLU A 151 -8.27 -17.79 -8.51
CA GLU A 151 -9.37 -18.24 -9.33
C GLU A 151 -9.67 -17.24 -10.45
N GLU A 152 -10.38 -17.70 -11.47
CA GLU A 152 -10.84 -16.87 -12.56
C GLU A 152 -12.19 -16.23 -12.22
N THR A 153 -12.36 -14.96 -12.55
CA THR A 153 -13.60 -14.19 -12.40
C THR A 153 -13.92 -13.48 -13.71
N ALA A 154 -15.07 -12.83 -13.80
CA ALA A 154 -15.43 -12.04 -14.99
C ALA A 154 -14.43 -10.90 -15.28
N ALA A 155 -13.68 -10.40 -14.26
CA ALA A 155 -12.77 -9.27 -14.38
C ALA A 155 -11.29 -9.68 -14.34
N ALA A 156 -10.94 -10.80 -13.70
CA ALA A 156 -9.57 -11.26 -13.49
C ALA A 156 -9.35 -12.69 -13.94
N LYS A 157 -8.21 -12.95 -14.57
CA LYS A 157 -7.73 -14.30 -14.84
C LYS A 157 -6.95 -14.84 -13.66
N LYS A 158 -7.01 -16.15 -13.43
CA LYS A 158 -6.14 -16.82 -12.47
C LYS A 158 -4.68 -16.51 -12.78
N GLY A 159 -3.92 -16.11 -11.77
CA GLY A 159 -2.51 -15.73 -11.89
C GLY A 159 -2.26 -14.25 -12.16
N ASN A 160 -3.28 -13.46 -12.50
CA ASN A 160 -3.16 -12.01 -12.58
C ASN A 160 -2.80 -11.41 -11.23
N PHE A 161 -2.05 -10.32 -11.25
CA PHE A 161 -1.73 -9.56 -10.04
C PHE A 161 -2.97 -8.83 -9.50
N VAL A 162 -3.08 -8.80 -8.19
CA VAL A 162 -4.10 -7.99 -7.51
C VAL A 162 -3.77 -6.50 -7.72
N PRO A 163 -4.71 -5.69 -8.19
CA PRO A 163 -4.44 -4.28 -8.47
C PRO A 163 -4.10 -3.47 -7.22
N PHE A 164 -3.42 -2.34 -7.41
CA PHE A 164 -2.99 -1.39 -6.39
C PHE A 164 -1.94 -1.92 -5.39
N ILE A 165 -1.36 -3.09 -5.64
CA ILE A 165 -0.30 -3.68 -4.82
C ILE A 165 1.00 -3.62 -5.60
N PRO A 166 1.97 -2.77 -5.21
CA PRO A 166 3.28 -2.74 -5.85
C PRO A 166 4.07 -4.02 -5.53
N ARG A 167 4.75 -4.57 -6.52
CA ARG A 167 5.56 -5.78 -6.34
C ARG A 167 6.80 -5.55 -5.49
N HIS A 168 7.35 -4.34 -5.54
CA HIS A 168 8.50 -3.93 -4.74
C HIS A 168 8.21 -2.60 -4.09
N THR A 169 8.60 -2.45 -2.83
CA THR A 169 8.72 -1.14 -2.19
C THR A 169 10.09 -1.05 -1.55
N TYR A 170 10.71 0.10 -1.65
CA TYR A 170 12.02 0.30 -1.05
C TYR A 170 12.21 1.74 -0.57
N SER A 171 12.99 1.89 0.48
CA SER A 171 13.56 3.17 0.87
C SER A 171 14.96 2.99 1.44
N LEU A 172 15.85 3.88 1.05
CA LEU A 172 17.17 4.03 1.64
C LEU A 172 17.30 5.47 2.15
N MET A 173 17.46 5.61 3.45
CA MET A 173 17.64 6.91 4.10
C MET A 173 18.99 6.97 4.80
N ILE A 174 19.70 8.06 4.62
CA ILE A 174 20.89 8.40 5.40
C ILE A 174 20.55 9.64 6.20
N SER A 175 20.73 9.56 7.51
CA SER A 175 20.48 10.66 8.44
C SER A 175 21.73 11.01 9.24
N ALA A 176 21.97 12.30 9.41
CA ALA A 176 23.07 12.85 10.17
C ALA A 176 22.55 13.79 11.27
N ASN A 177 23.20 13.73 12.44
CA ASN A 177 22.94 14.63 13.55
C ASN A 177 24.27 14.94 14.25
N GLU A 178 25.06 15.84 13.64
CA GLU A 178 26.43 16.14 14.02
C GLU A 178 26.48 17.32 14.97
N PRO A 179 27.01 17.18 16.21
CA PRO A 179 27.30 18.31 17.07
C PRO A 179 28.50 19.10 16.56
N LEU A 180 28.27 20.32 16.10
CA LEU A 180 29.33 21.23 15.66
C LEU A 180 29.93 22.03 16.84
N SER A 181 29.12 22.29 17.87
CA SER A 181 29.54 22.89 19.11
C SER A 181 28.59 22.51 20.26
N ARG A 182 28.79 23.09 21.47
CA ARG A 182 27.91 22.85 22.63
C ARG A 182 26.43 23.22 22.34
N HIS A 183 26.19 24.23 21.50
CA HIS A 183 24.86 24.78 21.22
C HIS A 183 24.42 24.56 19.77
N LEU A 184 25.31 24.17 18.86
CA LEU A 184 25.03 24.08 17.42
C LEU A 184 25.13 22.64 16.93
N ARG A 185 24.13 22.20 16.19
CA ARG A 185 24.07 20.87 15.54
C ARG A 185 23.73 21.01 14.06
N LEU A 186 24.40 20.21 13.25
CA LEU A 186 24.06 20.01 11.86
C LEU A 186 23.10 18.80 11.75
N LEU A 187 21.97 19.02 11.09
CA LEU A 187 20.97 17.98 10.78
C LEU A 187 20.97 17.74 9.29
N GLY A 188 21.08 16.50 8.89
CA GLY A 188 21.04 16.09 7.48
C GLY A 188 20.20 14.85 7.29
N GLU A 189 19.44 14.80 6.21
CA GLU A 189 18.67 13.62 5.80
C GLU A 189 18.59 13.58 4.29
N VAL A 190 18.85 12.42 3.72
CA VAL A 190 18.63 12.11 2.30
C VAL A 190 17.91 10.77 2.22
N GLU A 191 16.80 10.73 1.52
CA GLU A 191 16.01 9.52 1.29
C GLU A 191 15.77 9.32 -0.20
N TYR A 192 16.09 8.13 -0.67
CA TYR A 192 15.68 7.62 -1.97
C TYR A 192 14.68 6.49 -1.75
N SER A 193 13.45 6.66 -2.23
CA SER A 193 12.38 5.68 -2.07
C SER A 193 11.62 5.46 -3.36
N GLY A 194 10.99 4.30 -3.49
CA GLY A 194 10.21 4.01 -4.68
C GLY A 194 9.35 2.76 -4.57
N LEU A 195 8.52 2.61 -5.60
CA LEU A 195 7.61 1.49 -5.82
C LEU A 195 7.98 0.83 -7.14
N GLY A 196 7.97 -0.50 -7.19
CA GLY A 196 8.12 -1.27 -8.41
C GLY A 196 6.82 -1.34 -9.21
N GLU A 197 6.73 -2.37 -10.05
CA GLU A 197 5.57 -2.57 -10.91
C GLU A 197 4.27 -2.66 -10.10
N ILE A 198 3.25 -1.90 -10.55
CA ILE A 198 1.91 -1.88 -9.99
C ILE A 198 0.89 -1.97 -11.13
N TYR A 199 -0.13 -2.78 -10.96
CA TYR A 199 -1.26 -2.89 -11.88
C TYR A 199 -2.45 -2.10 -11.37
N TRP A 200 -3.16 -1.44 -12.29
CA TRP A 200 -4.32 -0.60 -11.93
C TRP A 200 -5.65 -1.31 -12.12
N ARG A 201 -5.66 -2.45 -12.83
CA ARG A 201 -6.85 -3.20 -13.19
C ARG A 201 -6.68 -4.70 -12.93
N GLU A 202 -7.78 -5.38 -12.66
CA GLU A 202 -7.83 -6.82 -12.40
C GLU A 202 -7.40 -7.66 -13.63
N ASP A 203 -7.64 -7.15 -14.86
CA ASP A 203 -7.22 -7.77 -16.11
C ASP A 203 -5.72 -7.59 -16.43
N ASN A 204 -5.00 -6.82 -15.60
CA ASN A 204 -3.59 -6.47 -15.74
C ASN A 204 -3.21 -5.80 -17.07
N THR A 205 -4.17 -5.16 -17.76
CA THR A 205 -3.91 -4.46 -19.03
C THR A 205 -3.24 -3.11 -18.84
N THR A 206 -3.27 -2.55 -17.64
CA THR A 206 -2.73 -1.23 -17.34
C THR A 206 -1.81 -1.31 -16.13
N ARG A 207 -0.57 -0.84 -16.30
CA ARG A 207 0.46 -0.86 -15.26
C ARG A 207 1.30 0.40 -15.27
N GLU A 208 1.97 0.67 -14.15
CA GLU A 208 3.10 1.57 -13.99
C GLU A 208 4.33 0.75 -13.61
N SER A 209 5.52 1.06 -14.14
CA SER A 209 6.69 0.20 -13.97
C SER A 209 7.49 0.54 -12.71
N LEU A 210 8.03 1.73 -12.65
CA LEU A 210 8.87 2.17 -11.54
C LEU A 210 8.55 3.61 -11.18
N GLN A 211 8.33 3.84 -9.90
CA GLN A 211 8.08 5.16 -9.33
C GLN A 211 9.14 5.40 -8.27
N SER A 212 9.92 6.47 -8.40
CA SER A 212 10.95 6.79 -7.41
C SER A 212 11.03 8.27 -7.13
N THR A 213 11.38 8.60 -5.89
CA THR A 213 11.58 9.98 -5.44
C THR A 213 12.85 10.09 -4.63
N LEU A 214 13.52 11.24 -4.77
CA LEU A 214 14.62 11.67 -3.91
C LEU A 214 14.15 12.84 -3.06
N ARG A 215 14.31 12.72 -1.75
CA ARG A 215 14.11 13.79 -0.78
C ARG A 215 15.40 14.12 -0.08
N ALA A 216 15.58 15.38 0.30
CA ALA A 216 16.69 15.79 1.14
C ALA A 216 16.25 16.89 2.10
N ARG A 217 16.89 16.93 3.25
CA ARG A 217 16.73 17.98 4.26
C ARG A 217 18.08 18.30 4.85
N LEU A 218 18.40 19.60 4.99
CA LEU A 218 19.61 20.09 5.63
C LEU A 218 19.21 21.19 6.59
N GLY A 219 19.60 21.07 7.85
CA GLY A 219 19.22 22.01 8.91
C GLY A 219 20.34 22.32 9.88
N LEU A 220 20.23 23.46 10.53
CA LEU A 220 21.03 23.88 11.67
C LEU A 220 20.13 24.08 12.88
N SER A 221 20.48 23.44 14.00
CA SER A 221 19.82 23.60 15.28
C SER A 221 20.73 24.33 16.23
N TYR A 222 20.26 25.47 16.73
CA TYR A 222 20.97 26.26 17.74
C TYR A 222 20.07 26.42 18.97
N ASP A 223 20.47 25.80 20.09
CA ASP A 223 19.65 25.69 21.30
C ASP A 223 18.21 25.25 21.00
N ARG A 224 17.24 26.16 21.15
CA ARG A 224 15.83 25.93 20.92
C ARG A 224 15.36 26.21 19.49
N TYR A 225 16.21 26.79 18.64
CA TYR A 225 15.86 27.16 17.26
C TYR A 225 16.38 26.13 16.27
N THR A 226 15.60 25.81 15.27
CA THR A 226 16.04 24.98 14.14
C THR A 226 15.58 25.61 12.84
N LEU A 227 16.53 25.88 11.96
CA LEU A 227 16.27 26.31 10.58
C LEU A 227 16.66 25.15 9.66
N ALA A 228 15.78 24.77 8.73
CA ALA A 228 16.08 23.72 7.76
C ALA A 228 15.55 24.08 6.37
N LEU A 229 16.35 23.72 5.37
CA LEU A 229 15.96 23.66 3.96
C LEU A 229 15.59 22.23 3.62
N TRP A 230 14.55 22.04 2.83
CA TRP A 230 14.16 20.71 2.40
C TRP A 230 13.69 20.71 0.93
N GLY A 231 13.79 19.55 0.31
CA GLY A 231 13.26 19.31 -1.01
C GLY A 231 12.65 17.92 -1.13
N ALA A 232 11.53 17.84 -1.79
CA ALA A 232 10.84 16.61 -2.14
C ALA A 232 10.80 16.45 -3.67
N ASN A 233 10.85 15.20 -4.13
CA ASN A 233 10.95 14.86 -5.54
C ASN A 233 12.05 15.67 -6.27
N LEU A 234 13.26 15.67 -5.71
CA LEU A 234 14.39 16.46 -6.22
C LEU A 234 14.78 16.08 -7.65
N THR A 235 14.52 14.84 -8.06
CA THR A 235 14.72 14.32 -9.42
C THR A 235 13.66 14.81 -10.42
N ASP A 236 12.58 15.43 -9.92
CA ASP A 236 11.43 15.92 -10.70
C ASP A 236 10.78 14.82 -11.57
N ASN A 237 10.74 13.60 -11.02
CA ASN A 237 10.13 12.46 -11.70
C ASN A 237 8.60 12.63 -11.72
N SER A 238 8.00 12.43 -12.89
CA SER A 238 6.55 12.38 -13.06
C SER A 238 6.11 10.94 -13.33
N TYR A 239 5.18 10.45 -12.54
CA TYR A 239 4.61 9.11 -12.67
C TYR A 239 3.15 9.10 -12.21
N THR A 240 2.42 8.07 -12.62
CA THR A 240 1.02 7.89 -12.23
C THR A 240 0.94 7.32 -10.83
N VAL A 241 0.33 8.03 -9.87
CA VAL A 241 0.09 7.55 -8.50
C VAL A 241 -1.24 6.84 -8.35
N PHE A 242 -2.17 7.11 -9.27
CA PHE A 242 -3.47 6.47 -9.31
C PHE A 242 -4.06 6.53 -10.71
N GLN A 243 -4.69 5.44 -11.15
CA GLN A 243 -5.42 5.38 -12.41
C GLN A 243 -6.72 4.60 -12.24
N ALA A 244 -7.79 5.08 -12.87
CA ALA A 244 -9.07 4.40 -12.96
C ALA A 244 -9.69 4.56 -14.35
N ALA A 245 -10.50 3.58 -14.75
CA ALA A 245 -11.33 3.68 -15.93
C ALA A 245 -12.61 4.46 -15.61
N SER A 246 -13.04 5.31 -16.54
CA SER A 246 -14.30 6.05 -16.50
C SER A 246 -14.94 6.01 -17.89
N PRO A 247 -16.26 6.14 -18.01
CA PRO A 247 -16.95 6.27 -19.31
C PRO A 247 -16.45 7.46 -20.15
N LEU A 248 -15.93 8.48 -19.49
CA LEU A 248 -15.35 9.67 -20.13
C LEU A 248 -13.88 9.48 -20.53
N GLY A 249 -13.29 8.31 -20.27
CA GLY A 249 -11.89 8.02 -20.54
C GLY A 249 -11.15 7.55 -19.29
N ARG A 250 -9.84 7.69 -19.31
CA ARG A 250 -8.99 7.32 -18.16
C ARG A 250 -8.85 8.52 -17.22
N LEU A 251 -9.16 8.30 -15.96
CA LEU A 251 -8.83 9.22 -14.87
C LEU A 251 -7.47 8.82 -14.32
N PHE A 252 -6.57 9.75 -14.17
CA PHE A 252 -5.26 9.52 -13.57
C PHE A 252 -4.84 10.70 -12.71
N GLN A 253 -4.08 10.40 -11.69
CA GLN A 253 -3.41 11.37 -10.83
C GLN A 253 -1.91 11.19 -10.97
N THR A 254 -1.18 12.26 -11.22
CA THR A 254 0.27 12.27 -11.29
C THR A 254 0.88 12.54 -9.92
N SER A 255 2.14 12.16 -9.76
CA SER A 255 2.97 12.52 -8.61
C SER A 255 3.07 14.04 -8.45
N ALA A 256 3.31 14.49 -7.21
CA ALA A 256 3.65 15.88 -6.96
C ALA A 256 4.96 16.26 -7.66
N PRO A 257 5.06 17.46 -8.26
CA PRO A 257 6.31 17.95 -8.83
C PRO A 257 7.36 18.20 -7.75
N ARG A 258 8.59 18.51 -8.17
CA ARG A 258 9.63 18.95 -7.25
C ARG A 258 9.15 20.12 -6.41
N THR A 259 9.33 20.00 -5.11
CA THR A 259 8.92 21.02 -4.13
C THR A 259 10.11 21.33 -3.24
N LEU A 260 10.36 22.61 -2.99
CA LEU A 260 11.40 23.12 -2.09
C LEU A 260 10.74 23.95 -0.99
N GLY A 261 11.28 23.89 0.20
CA GLY A 261 10.77 24.64 1.33
C GLY A 261 11.80 24.95 2.41
N VAL A 262 11.39 25.82 3.31
CA VAL A 262 12.15 26.24 4.49
C VAL A 262 11.28 26.03 5.72
N ASP A 263 11.84 25.43 6.76
CA ASP A 263 11.20 25.26 8.05
C ASP A 263 11.95 26.06 9.11
N LEU A 264 11.21 26.79 9.93
CA LEU A 264 11.69 27.37 11.17
C LEU A 264 10.92 26.74 12.34
N SER A 265 11.62 26.13 13.27
CA SER A 265 11.06 25.49 14.46
C SER A 265 11.64 26.10 15.73
N VAL A 266 10.79 26.29 16.73
CA VAL A 266 11.18 26.81 18.07
C VAL A 266 10.62 25.83 19.11
N LYS A 267 11.49 25.34 20.00
CA LYS A 267 11.08 24.54 21.16
C LYS A 267 10.90 25.48 22.36
N PHE A 268 9.77 25.40 23.00
CA PHE A 268 9.43 26.18 24.20
C PHE A 268 9.75 25.40 25.47
#